data_187caab6c9b3386706888b3543d1b421
#
_entry.id   187caab6c9b3386706888b3543d1b421
#
_cell.length_a   1.000
_cell.length_b   1.000
_cell.length_c   1.000
_cell.angle_alpha   90.00
_cell.angle_beta   90.00
_cell.angle_gamma   90.00
#
_symmetry.space_group_name_H-M   'P 1'
#
loop_
_entity.id
_entity.type
_entity.pdbx_description
1 polymer ?
#
loop_
_entity_poly.entity_id
_entity_poly.type
_entity_poly.pdbx_seq_one_letter_code
_entity_poly.pdbx_strand_id
1 'polypeptide(L)'
;MILMIDNYDSFTYNVYQYIGSLYPQIQVVRNDEITIDEIRNLQNLEALVISPGPGYPDSAGISKEAIKTFGKEIPVLGICLGHQAIGEVYGGKVVPAKELMHGKMSEITINNKNPLFEGLEDKIYAARYHSLIIDDETFPEDLKVIGRDEKGQIMAVCHKEYPVYGIQFHPESILTEMGMRILENFLTNIAGIRLGDSKKEETMSAVNQETLKPFLTKIVEGNHLTEEEAYKAMDCIMSGNATDAQMGSFLTGLRMNHETPEEITGFAKVMRAKAAIVPEETEAIDIVGTGGDLANSFNISTTSAFVIAAAGAKVAKHGNRSVSSKSGAADVLEALGAKIGLTPEESKKCLDEVGAAFLFAQTHHGSMKYAGPVRAQLGVRSVFNILGPLANPAMTNY
;
A
#
# COMPACT_ATOMS: atom_id res chain seq x y z
N MET A 1 4.31 -1.24 21.91
CA MET A 1 3.68 -1.65 20.64
C MET A 1 2.23 -1.15 20.58
N ILE A 2 1.70 -0.95 19.39
CA ILE A 2 0.28 -0.61 19.15
C ILE A 2 -0.46 -1.88 18.75
N LEU A 3 -1.64 -2.12 19.32
CA LEU A 3 -2.56 -3.15 18.85
C LEU A 3 -3.69 -2.48 18.04
N MET A 4 -3.92 -2.94 16.83
CA MET A 4 -5.07 -2.56 16.02
C MET A 4 -6.07 -3.72 15.95
N ILE A 5 -7.30 -3.48 16.39
CA ILE A 5 -8.42 -4.43 16.25
C ILE A 5 -9.07 -4.15 14.91
N ASP A 6 -9.02 -5.14 14.01
CA ASP A 6 -9.61 -5.09 12.67
C ASP A 6 -11.07 -5.55 12.71
N ASN A 7 -11.98 -4.65 12.35
CA ASN A 7 -13.41 -4.90 12.24
C ASN A 7 -13.84 -5.34 10.82
N TYR A 8 -12.96 -6.04 10.10
CA TYR A 8 -13.23 -6.55 8.74
C TYR A 8 -13.46 -5.44 7.71
N ASP A 9 -12.71 -4.35 7.84
CA ASP A 9 -12.78 -3.24 6.90
C ASP A 9 -11.67 -3.26 5.86
N SER A 10 -11.99 -2.92 4.62
CA SER A 10 -10.99 -2.86 3.54
C SER A 10 -9.95 -1.74 3.72
N PHE A 11 -10.23 -0.74 4.53
CA PHE A 11 -9.32 0.37 4.83
C PHE A 11 -8.45 0.15 6.08
N THR A 12 -8.67 -0.93 6.85
CA THR A 12 -7.87 -1.24 8.04
C THR A 12 -6.37 -1.25 7.74
N TYR A 13 -5.97 -1.88 6.64
CA TYR A 13 -4.55 -1.95 6.28
C TYR A 13 -3.97 -0.61 5.80
N ASN A 14 -4.78 0.33 5.34
CA ASN A 14 -4.33 1.69 5.06
C ASN A 14 -4.01 2.43 6.38
N VAL A 15 -4.87 2.31 7.39
CA VAL A 15 -4.59 2.84 8.74
C VAL A 15 -3.31 2.20 9.31
N TYR A 16 -3.19 0.87 9.19
CA TYR A 16 -1.99 0.12 9.61
C TYR A 16 -0.72 0.67 8.94
N GLN A 17 -0.75 0.89 7.62
CA GLN A 17 0.41 1.40 6.89
C GLN A 17 0.77 2.83 7.33
N TYR A 18 -0.22 3.70 7.54
CA TYR A 18 0.02 5.07 8.00
C TYR A 18 0.66 5.07 9.40
N ILE A 19 0.07 4.35 10.35
CA ILE A 19 0.64 4.22 11.70
C ILE A 19 2.01 3.51 11.64
N GLY A 20 2.13 2.42 10.89
CA GLY A 20 3.37 1.66 10.74
C GLY A 20 4.51 2.45 10.13
N SER A 21 4.22 3.43 9.25
CA SER A 21 5.22 4.36 8.72
C SER A 21 5.76 5.34 9.76
N LEU A 22 4.95 5.68 10.77
CA LEU A 22 5.32 6.55 11.88
C LEU A 22 5.95 5.74 13.03
N TYR A 23 5.39 4.57 13.31
CA TYR A 23 5.80 3.68 14.39
C TYR A 23 5.66 2.20 13.99
N PRO A 24 6.77 1.51 13.64
CA PRO A 24 6.72 0.15 13.07
C PRO A 24 6.22 -0.95 14.03
N GLN A 25 6.20 -0.68 15.34
CA GLN A 25 5.75 -1.67 16.33
C GLN A 25 4.23 -1.68 16.45
N ILE A 26 3.54 -2.06 15.39
CA ILE A 26 2.08 -2.20 15.32
C ILE A 26 1.71 -3.62 14.89
N GLN A 27 0.72 -4.20 15.55
CA GLN A 27 0.12 -5.51 15.23
C GLN A 27 -1.36 -5.33 14.90
N VAL A 28 -1.85 -6.05 13.88
CA VAL A 28 -3.28 -6.12 13.54
C VAL A 28 -3.81 -7.50 13.92
N VAL A 29 -4.96 -7.52 14.58
CA VAL A 29 -5.67 -8.76 14.93
C VAL A 29 -7.17 -8.54 14.70
N ARG A 30 -7.86 -9.54 14.19
CA ARG A 30 -9.30 -9.46 13.95
C ARG A 30 -10.09 -9.41 15.25
N ASN A 31 -11.24 -8.77 15.20
CA ASN A 31 -12.09 -8.52 16.37
C ASN A 31 -12.70 -9.77 17.00
N ASP A 32 -12.57 -10.92 16.37
CA ASP A 32 -13.02 -12.25 16.81
C ASP A 32 -11.87 -13.26 16.98
N GLU A 33 -10.62 -12.83 16.75
CA GLU A 33 -9.42 -13.69 16.84
C GLU A 33 -8.57 -13.42 18.08
N ILE A 34 -9.00 -12.54 18.97
CA ILE A 34 -8.30 -12.21 20.21
C ILE A 34 -9.28 -11.99 21.36
N THR A 35 -8.88 -12.32 22.57
CA THR A 35 -9.66 -12.12 23.80
C THR A 35 -9.09 -10.98 24.65
N ILE A 36 -9.89 -10.45 25.57
CA ILE A 36 -9.46 -9.41 26.52
C ILE A 36 -8.26 -9.87 27.36
N ASP A 37 -8.24 -11.13 27.79
CA ASP A 37 -7.14 -11.68 28.58
C ASP A 37 -5.86 -11.81 27.77
N GLU A 38 -5.95 -12.16 26.47
CA GLU A 38 -4.79 -12.17 25.58
C GLU A 38 -4.25 -10.76 25.35
N ILE A 39 -5.12 -9.75 25.12
CA ILE A 39 -4.70 -8.34 25.02
C ILE A 39 -3.99 -7.89 26.29
N ARG A 40 -4.52 -8.26 27.48
CA ARG A 40 -3.93 -7.90 28.78
C ARG A 40 -2.53 -8.50 28.99
N ASN A 41 -2.28 -9.66 28.39
CA ASN A 41 -0.99 -10.34 28.47
C ASN A 41 0.04 -9.87 27.40
N LEU A 42 -0.34 -8.98 26.49
CA LEU A 42 0.60 -8.40 25.52
C LEU A 42 1.63 -7.55 26.25
N GLN A 43 2.90 -7.83 25.97
CA GLN A 43 4.00 -7.04 26.54
C GLN A 43 4.15 -5.70 25.82
N ASN A 44 4.35 -4.64 26.60
CA ASN A 44 4.60 -3.29 26.09
C ASN A 44 3.46 -2.75 25.17
N LEU A 45 2.20 -3.03 25.52
CA LEU A 45 1.05 -2.42 24.85
C LEU A 45 0.97 -0.94 25.24
N GLU A 46 1.16 -0.03 24.27
CA GLU A 46 1.24 1.42 24.45
C GLU A 46 -0.03 2.14 24.01
N ALA A 47 -0.74 1.59 23.02
CA ALA A 47 -1.99 2.15 22.53
C ALA A 47 -2.84 1.08 21.83
N LEU A 48 -4.16 1.34 21.78
CA LEU A 48 -5.16 0.54 21.08
C LEU A 48 -5.79 1.37 19.97
N VAL A 49 -5.90 0.80 18.76
CA VAL A 49 -6.61 1.39 17.64
C VAL A 49 -7.78 0.48 17.26
N ILE A 50 -8.99 1.03 17.21
CA ILE A 50 -10.18 0.32 16.75
C ILE A 50 -10.49 0.77 15.33
N SER A 51 -10.38 -0.14 14.39
CA SER A 51 -10.49 0.15 12.96
C SER A 51 -11.91 0.56 12.53
N PRO A 52 -12.05 1.12 11.33
CA PRO A 52 -13.33 1.13 10.64
C PRO A 52 -13.93 -0.27 10.53
N GLY A 53 -15.20 -0.36 10.17
CA GLY A 53 -15.89 -1.64 9.96
C GLY A 53 -17.30 -1.47 9.46
N PRO A 54 -17.92 -2.54 8.93
CA PRO A 54 -19.32 -2.54 8.51
C PRO A 54 -20.29 -2.69 9.68
N GLY A 55 -21.52 -2.23 9.48
CA GLY A 55 -22.65 -2.47 10.40
C GLY A 55 -22.62 -1.59 11.65
N TYR A 56 -23.13 -2.12 12.75
CA TYR A 56 -23.25 -1.44 14.04
C TYR A 56 -22.14 -1.87 15.01
N PRO A 57 -21.79 -1.04 16.00
CA PRO A 57 -20.78 -1.40 17.01
C PRO A 57 -21.07 -2.71 17.78
N ASP A 58 -22.35 -3.08 17.94
CA ASP A 58 -22.71 -4.35 18.56
C ASP A 58 -22.23 -5.59 17.81
N SER A 59 -21.98 -5.47 16.51
CA SER A 59 -21.43 -6.54 15.67
C SER A 59 -19.91 -6.50 15.53
N ALA A 60 -19.25 -5.57 16.22
CA ALA A 60 -17.79 -5.37 16.14
C ALA A 60 -16.97 -6.28 17.08
N GLY A 61 -17.45 -7.50 17.37
CA GLY A 61 -16.74 -8.46 18.21
C GLY A 61 -16.30 -7.88 19.55
N ILE A 62 -15.02 -8.03 19.85
CA ILE A 62 -14.40 -7.58 21.13
C ILE A 62 -14.25 -6.05 21.25
N SER A 63 -14.44 -5.28 20.18
CA SER A 63 -14.07 -3.85 20.10
C SER A 63 -14.65 -3.00 21.25
N LYS A 64 -15.94 -3.16 21.56
CA LYS A 64 -16.58 -2.42 22.67
C LYS A 64 -16.02 -2.82 24.05
N GLU A 65 -15.80 -4.10 24.26
CA GLU A 65 -15.24 -4.62 25.52
C GLU A 65 -13.78 -4.16 25.69
N ALA A 66 -13.00 -4.14 24.61
CA ALA A 66 -11.64 -3.64 24.62
C ALA A 66 -11.56 -2.14 24.96
N ILE A 67 -12.41 -1.31 24.35
CA ILE A 67 -12.52 0.12 24.70
C ILE A 67 -12.85 0.29 26.19
N LYS A 68 -13.87 -0.42 26.67
CA LYS A 68 -14.33 -0.33 28.06
C LYS A 68 -13.26 -0.76 29.07
N THR A 69 -12.51 -1.81 28.74
CA THR A 69 -11.50 -2.40 29.63
C THR A 69 -10.22 -1.57 29.64
N PHE A 70 -9.71 -1.21 28.46
CA PHE A 70 -8.38 -0.60 28.34
C PHE A 70 -8.40 0.92 28.27
N GLY A 71 -9.53 1.54 27.91
CA GLY A 71 -9.60 3.00 27.72
C GLY A 71 -9.24 3.84 28.95
N LYS A 72 -9.27 3.26 30.15
CA LYS A 72 -8.82 3.91 31.39
C LYS A 72 -7.31 3.78 31.61
N GLU A 73 -6.67 2.83 30.98
CA GLU A 73 -5.30 2.43 31.24
C GLU A 73 -4.33 2.87 30.16
N ILE A 74 -4.78 2.78 28.90
CA ILE A 74 -3.95 3.11 27.72
C ILE A 74 -4.71 3.98 26.73
N PRO A 75 -4.00 4.74 25.88
CA PRO A 75 -4.59 5.51 24.80
C PRO A 75 -5.38 4.65 23.80
N VAL A 76 -6.58 5.10 23.46
CA VAL A 76 -7.46 4.44 22.49
C VAL A 76 -7.86 5.43 21.37
N LEU A 77 -7.70 5.04 20.11
CA LEU A 77 -8.22 5.73 18.95
C LEU A 77 -9.27 4.86 18.25
N GLY A 78 -10.51 5.34 18.18
CA GLY A 78 -11.55 4.73 17.37
C GLY A 78 -11.77 5.47 16.05
N ILE A 79 -11.77 4.74 14.92
CA ILE A 79 -11.97 5.30 13.58
C ILE A 79 -13.28 4.76 13.02
N CYS A 80 -14.16 5.63 12.53
CA CYS A 80 -15.46 5.34 11.93
C CYS A 80 -16.31 4.42 12.83
N LEU A 81 -16.38 3.12 12.60
CA LEU A 81 -17.05 2.17 13.50
C LEU A 81 -16.47 2.21 14.92
N GLY A 82 -15.15 2.34 15.05
CA GLY A 82 -14.49 2.46 16.35
C GLY A 82 -14.89 3.75 17.11
N HIS A 83 -15.10 4.85 16.41
CA HIS A 83 -15.65 6.08 16.98
C HIS A 83 -17.08 5.88 17.50
N GLN A 84 -17.93 5.20 16.72
CA GLN A 84 -19.29 4.87 17.11
C GLN A 84 -19.32 3.93 18.33
N ALA A 85 -18.41 2.95 18.36
CA ALA A 85 -18.24 2.05 19.50
C ALA A 85 -17.86 2.81 20.79
N ILE A 86 -17.00 3.83 20.69
CA ILE A 86 -16.71 4.73 21.83
C ILE A 86 -18.01 5.42 22.31
N GLY A 87 -18.81 5.97 21.41
CA GLY A 87 -20.10 6.59 21.76
C GLY A 87 -20.99 5.65 22.57
N GLU A 88 -21.15 4.41 22.13
CA GLU A 88 -21.99 3.42 22.83
C GLU A 88 -21.41 2.94 24.15
N VAL A 89 -20.09 2.73 24.23
CA VAL A 89 -19.41 2.30 25.45
C VAL A 89 -19.65 3.27 26.61
N TYR A 90 -19.72 4.56 26.33
CA TYR A 90 -19.99 5.60 27.33
C TYR A 90 -21.47 5.98 27.47
N GLY A 91 -22.38 5.21 26.84
CA GLY A 91 -23.84 5.30 27.07
C GLY A 91 -24.62 6.08 26.03
N GLY A 92 -23.99 6.52 24.94
CA GLY A 92 -24.66 7.13 23.79
C GLY A 92 -25.35 6.09 22.89
N LYS A 93 -26.07 6.56 21.89
CA LYS A 93 -26.68 5.74 20.85
C LYS A 93 -26.06 6.04 19.49
N VAL A 94 -26.05 5.05 18.64
CA VAL A 94 -25.70 5.16 17.21
C VAL A 94 -26.96 5.11 16.37
N VAL A 95 -27.13 6.11 15.52
CA VAL A 95 -28.32 6.29 14.70
C VAL A 95 -27.96 6.51 13.23
N PRO A 96 -28.89 6.29 12.29
CA PRO A 96 -28.65 6.61 10.88
C PRO A 96 -28.32 8.09 10.69
N ALA A 97 -27.29 8.35 9.87
CA ALA A 97 -26.92 9.71 9.48
C ALA A 97 -28.05 10.35 8.62
N LYS A 98 -28.14 11.67 8.66
CA LYS A 98 -29.13 12.41 7.85
C LYS A 98 -28.94 12.19 6.34
N GLU A 99 -27.74 11.86 5.92
CA GLU A 99 -27.37 11.54 4.54
C GLU A 99 -26.37 10.40 4.53
N LEU A 100 -26.49 9.52 3.51
CA LEU A 100 -25.49 8.49 3.24
C LEU A 100 -24.21 9.15 2.70
N MET A 101 -23.11 8.94 3.41
CA MET A 101 -21.80 9.41 3.03
C MET A 101 -20.96 8.24 2.56
N HIS A 102 -20.58 8.24 1.27
CA HIS A 102 -19.72 7.20 0.69
C HIS A 102 -18.73 7.84 -0.26
N GLY A 103 -17.45 7.93 0.18
CA GLY A 103 -16.38 8.54 -0.61
C GLY A 103 -16.55 10.05 -0.84
N LYS A 104 -17.31 10.73 -0.01
CA LYS A 104 -17.53 12.18 -0.10
C LYS A 104 -16.62 12.92 0.85
N MET A 105 -16.06 14.03 0.39
CA MET A 105 -15.38 15.00 1.24
C MET A 105 -16.40 15.88 1.95
N SER A 106 -16.12 16.23 3.20
CA SER A 106 -16.87 17.20 3.97
C SER A 106 -15.93 18.15 4.70
N GLU A 107 -16.32 19.39 4.82
CA GLU A 107 -15.68 20.34 5.72
C GLU A 107 -16.06 19.97 7.17
N ILE A 108 -15.06 19.87 8.03
CA ILE A 108 -15.23 19.55 9.45
C ILE A 108 -14.60 20.68 10.25
N THR A 109 -15.38 21.34 11.06
CA THR A 109 -14.88 22.30 12.05
C THR A 109 -14.38 21.53 13.27
N ILE A 110 -13.11 21.73 13.62
CA ILE A 110 -12.43 21.02 14.71
C ILE A 110 -11.97 21.99 15.81
N ASN A 111 -11.80 21.45 17.01
CA ASN A 111 -11.13 22.16 18.08
C ASN A 111 -9.60 21.94 17.95
N ASN A 112 -8.92 22.85 17.26
CA ASN A 112 -7.47 22.77 17.00
C ASN A 112 -6.59 22.97 18.25
N LYS A 113 -7.18 23.33 19.41
CA LYS A 113 -6.50 23.33 20.71
C LYS A 113 -6.50 21.96 21.39
N ASN A 114 -7.24 21.00 20.83
CA ASN A 114 -7.22 19.63 21.33
C ASN A 114 -5.92 18.94 20.86
N PRO A 115 -5.23 18.14 21.72
CA PRO A 115 -3.99 17.49 21.35
C PRO A 115 -4.05 16.66 20.07
N LEU A 116 -5.22 16.06 19.75
CA LEU A 116 -5.40 15.29 18.51
C LEU A 116 -5.29 16.15 17.24
N PHE A 117 -5.66 17.42 17.33
CA PHE A 117 -5.72 18.35 16.20
C PHE A 117 -4.67 19.48 16.29
N GLU A 118 -3.66 19.32 17.14
CA GLU A 118 -2.61 20.31 17.30
C GLU A 118 -1.88 20.58 15.99
N GLY A 119 -1.73 21.88 15.68
CA GLY A 119 -1.06 22.34 14.46
C GLY A 119 -1.90 22.27 13.19
N LEU A 120 -3.21 21.97 13.30
CA LEU A 120 -4.17 22.05 12.21
C LEU A 120 -4.96 23.35 12.24
N GLU A 121 -5.53 23.73 11.11
CA GLU A 121 -6.49 24.83 11.02
C GLU A 121 -7.82 24.46 11.68
N ASP A 122 -8.68 25.45 11.98
CA ASP A 122 -10.00 25.22 12.60
C ASP A 122 -10.95 24.40 11.71
N LYS A 123 -10.68 24.35 10.41
CA LYS A 123 -11.45 23.63 9.40
C LYS A 123 -10.54 22.71 8.62
N ILE A 124 -10.98 21.47 8.49
CA ILE A 124 -10.30 20.44 7.69
C ILE A 124 -11.27 19.81 6.70
N TYR A 125 -10.76 19.30 5.59
CA TYR A 125 -11.53 18.47 4.66
C TYR A 125 -11.17 17.00 4.88
N ALA A 126 -12.21 16.17 5.06
CA ALA A 126 -12.00 14.75 5.33
C ALA A 126 -12.99 13.86 4.59
N ALA A 127 -12.49 12.67 4.21
CA ALA A 127 -13.29 11.64 3.55
C ALA A 127 -14.20 10.92 4.54
N ARG A 128 -15.44 10.67 4.13
CA ARG A 128 -16.46 9.99 4.93
C ARG A 128 -17.03 8.80 4.17
N TYR A 129 -17.17 7.66 4.88
CA TYR A 129 -17.66 6.38 4.33
C TYR A 129 -18.65 5.74 5.32
N HIS A 130 -19.63 6.50 5.82
CA HIS A 130 -20.53 6.01 6.87
C HIS A 130 -22.00 6.34 6.61
N SER A 131 -22.87 5.48 7.12
CA SER A 131 -24.32 5.67 7.16
C SER A 131 -24.86 5.88 8.58
N LEU A 132 -24.01 5.74 9.59
CA LEU A 132 -24.32 5.83 11.00
C LEU A 132 -23.47 6.91 11.67
N ILE A 133 -24.03 7.53 12.74
CA ILE A 133 -23.37 8.56 13.54
C ILE A 133 -23.74 8.40 15.02
N ILE A 134 -22.93 8.96 15.92
CA ILE A 134 -23.33 9.13 17.31
C ILE A 134 -24.48 10.17 17.38
N ASP A 135 -25.53 9.80 18.07
CA ASP A 135 -26.71 10.65 18.26
C ASP A 135 -26.43 11.81 19.21
N ASP A 136 -26.75 13.01 18.78
CA ASP A 136 -26.53 14.24 19.56
C ASP A 136 -27.49 14.34 20.77
N GLU A 137 -28.72 13.79 20.66
CA GLU A 137 -29.71 13.84 21.73
C GLU A 137 -29.35 12.94 22.92
N THR A 138 -28.61 11.86 22.66
CA THR A 138 -28.18 10.89 23.68
C THR A 138 -26.67 10.93 23.89
N PHE A 139 -26.03 12.06 23.56
CA PHE A 139 -24.58 12.18 23.67
C PHE A 139 -24.10 12.05 25.11
N PRO A 140 -23.10 11.16 25.38
CA PRO A 140 -22.64 10.85 26.74
C PRO A 140 -22.03 12.05 27.47
N GLU A 141 -22.35 12.19 28.77
CA GLU A 141 -21.75 13.26 29.59
C GLU A 141 -20.23 13.12 29.78
N ASP A 142 -19.69 11.90 29.76
CA ASP A 142 -18.26 11.64 29.91
C ASP A 142 -17.44 12.01 28.68
N LEU A 143 -18.08 12.19 27.55
CA LEU A 143 -17.43 12.58 26.31
C LEU A 143 -17.52 14.09 26.03
N LYS A 144 -16.62 14.58 25.20
CA LYS A 144 -16.61 15.95 24.67
C LYS A 144 -16.52 15.89 23.15
N VAL A 145 -17.38 16.62 22.48
CA VAL A 145 -17.28 16.82 21.02
C VAL A 145 -16.12 17.75 20.71
N ILE A 146 -15.24 17.30 19.82
CA ILE A 146 -14.06 18.05 19.36
C ILE A 146 -14.04 18.30 17.85
N GLY A 147 -15.07 17.82 17.11
CA GLY A 147 -15.27 18.10 15.69
C GLY A 147 -16.70 17.88 15.25
N ARG A 148 -17.20 18.77 14.36
CA ARG A 148 -18.52 18.67 13.73
C ARG A 148 -18.46 19.01 12.25
N ASP A 149 -19.34 18.38 11.46
CA ASP A 149 -19.53 18.77 10.06
C ASP A 149 -20.41 20.02 9.91
N GLU A 150 -20.57 20.51 8.68
CA GLU A 150 -21.40 21.67 8.33
C GLU A 150 -22.87 21.53 8.75
N LYS A 151 -23.35 20.29 8.95
CA LYS A 151 -24.74 19.98 9.39
C LYS A 151 -24.86 19.81 10.90
N GLY A 152 -23.77 20.07 11.61
CA GLY A 152 -23.66 19.93 13.05
C GLY A 152 -23.52 18.49 13.55
N GLN A 153 -23.36 17.49 12.68
CA GLN A 153 -23.18 16.09 13.08
C GLN A 153 -21.81 15.91 13.77
N ILE A 154 -21.75 15.02 14.75
CA ILE A 154 -20.55 14.73 15.52
C ILE A 154 -19.56 13.96 14.63
N MET A 155 -18.37 14.53 14.43
CA MET A 155 -17.30 13.99 13.61
C MET A 155 -16.05 13.62 14.41
N ALA A 156 -15.90 14.14 15.61
CA ALA A 156 -14.81 13.76 16.50
C ALA A 156 -15.18 13.98 17.96
N VAL A 157 -14.74 13.06 18.82
CA VAL A 157 -14.94 13.08 20.26
C VAL A 157 -13.67 12.75 21.02
N CYS A 158 -13.58 13.20 22.27
CA CYS A 158 -12.63 12.68 23.24
C CYS A 158 -13.30 12.46 24.59
N HIS A 159 -12.76 11.54 25.39
CA HIS A 159 -13.18 11.41 26.78
C HIS A 159 -12.63 12.58 27.60
N LYS A 160 -13.35 13.01 28.65
CA LYS A 160 -12.97 14.16 29.47
C LYS A 160 -11.77 13.89 30.38
N GLU A 161 -11.60 12.64 30.81
CA GLU A 161 -10.57 12.22 31.78
C GLU A 161 -9.59 11.20 31.21
N TYR A 162 -10.06 10.28 30.34
CA TYR A 162 -9.26 9.18 29.82
C TYR A 162 -8.69 9.49 28.44
N PRO A 163 -7.58 8.88 28.03
CA PRO A 163 -6.97 9.11 26.71
C PRO A 163 -7.71 8.35 25.58
N VAL A 164 -9.04 8.51 25.52
CA VAL A 164 -9.91 7.87 24.53
C VAL A 164 -10.39 8.91 23.52
N TYR A 165 -10.10 8.67 22.26
CA TYR A 165 -10.40 9.56 21.15
C TYR A 165 -11.13 8.82 20.04
N GLY A 166 -12.06 9.47 19.38
CA GLY A 166 -12.79 8.91 18.24
C GLY A 166 -12.96 9.90 17.12
N ILE A 167 -12.75 9.46 15.89
CA ILE A 167 -12.99 10.22 14.66
C ILE A 167 -13.92 9.45 13.72
N GLN A 168 -14.96 10.11 13.21
CA GLN A 168 -15.96 9.50 12.33
C GLN A 168 -15.48 9.40 10.89
N PHE A 169 -14.56 10.26 10.48
CA PHE A 169 -13.96 10.28 9.16
C PHE A 169 -12.73 9.38 9.08
N HIS A 170 -12.24 9.16 7.87
CA HIS A 170 -11.14 8.25 7.56
C HIS A 170 -9.82 9.01 7.40
N PRO A 171 -8.92 9.00 8.40
CA PRO A 171 -7.63 9.70 8.33
C PRO A 171 -6.68 9.05 7.32
N GLU A 172 -6.88 7.78 6.99
CA GLU A 172 -6.07 7.01 6.04
C GLU A 172 -6.46 7.26 4.58
N SER A 173 -7.56 7.96 4.35
CA SER A 173 -8.00 8.29 2.99
C SER A 173 -7.10 9.36 2.39
N ILE A 174 -6.73 9.18 1.12
CA ILE A 174 -5.99 10.19 0.34
C ILE A 174 -6.73 11.53 0.26
N LEU A 175 -8.06 11.51 0.40
CA LEU A 175 -8.91 12.70 0.42
C LEU A 175 -8.89 13.42 1.78
N THR A 176 -8.25 12.87 2.81
CA THR A 176 -8.07 13.51 4.11
C THR A 176 -6.63 14.02 4.20
N GLU A 177 -6.39 15.22 3.70
CA GLU A 177 -5.03 15.79 3.55
C GLU A 177 -4.24 15.81 4.86
N MET A 178 -4.91 16.09 5.99
CA MET A 178 -4.30 16.16 7.32
C MET A 178 -4.33 14.82 8.09
N GLY A 179 -4.73 13.72 7.45
CA GLY A 179 -4.93 12.44 8.12
C GLY A 179 -3.69 11.90 8.79
N MET A 180 -2.53 11.98 8.12
CA MET A 180 -1.24 11.58 8.69
C MET A 180 -0.89 12.39 9.94
N ARG A 181 -1.15 13.72 9.93
CA ARG A 181 -0.87 14.59 11.06
C ARG A 181 -1.75 14.26 12.27
N ILE A 182 -3.02 13.90 12.04
CA ILE A 182 -3.93 13.47 13.10
C ILE A 182 -3.43 12.18 13.77
N LEU A 183 -2.98 11.20 12.97
CA LEU A 183 -2.40 9.96 13.49
C LEU A 183 -1.07 10.20 14.22
N GLU A 184 -0.20 11.06 13.70
CA GLU A 184 1.03 11.49 14.36
C GLU A 184 0.73 12.14 15.71
N ASN A 185 -0.24 13.06 15.78
CA ASN A 185 -0.66 13.70 17.02
C ASN A 185 -1.22 12.68 18.04
N PHE A 186 -1.98 11.69 17.59
CA PHE A 186 -2.42 10.61 18.47
C PHE A 186 -1.23 9.87 19.08
N LEU A 187 -0.25 9.50 18.28
CA LEU A 187 0.92 8.75 18.73
C LEU A 187 1.79 9.57 19.69
N THR A 188 2.05 10.83 19.35
CA THR A 188 2.98 11.67 20.11
C THR A 188 2.33 12.36 21.30
N ASN A 189 1.23 13.06 21.08
CA ASN A 189 0.62 13.94 22.08
C ASN A 189 -0.29 13.19 23.06
N ILE A 190 -0.85 12.04 22.63
CA ILE A 190 -1.82 11.29 23.41
C ILE A 190 -1.19 9.98 23.91
N ALA A 191 -0.58 9.18 23.04
CA ALA A 191 0.07 7.93 23.44
C ALA A 191 1.48 8.13 24.00
N GLY A 192 2.05 9.34 23.90
CA GLY A 192 3.39 9.62 24.43
C GLY A 192 4.52 8.84 23.76
N ILE A 193 4.24 8.27 22.59
CA ILE A 193 5.20 7.51 21.81
C ILE A 193 6.22 8.48 21.23
N ARG A 194 7.49 8.26 21.53
CA ARG A 194 8.58 9.00 20.89
C ARG A 194 8.79 8.42 19.50
N LEU A 195 8.34 9.15 18.49
CA LEU A 195 8.73 8.87 17.11
C LEU A 195 10.22 9.20 17.01
N GLY A 196 11.05 8.23 16.63
CA GLY A 196 12.51 8.40 16.65
C GLY A 196 12.94 9.66 15.88
N ASP A 197 14.02 10.29 16.35
CA ASP A 197 14.57 11.57 15.82
C ASP A 197 15.00 11.52 14.33
N SER A 198 14.88 10.37 13.70
CA SER A 198 15.12 10.21 12.25
C SER A 198 14.11 10.94 11.34
N LYS A 199 13.06 11.58 11.89
CA LYS A 199 12.01 12.24 11.08
C LYS A 199 11.75 13.72 11.38
N LYS A 200 12.38 14.33 12.38
CA LYS A 200 12.29 15.81 12.52
C LYS A 200 13.09 16.59 11.48
N GLU A 201 14.10 15.97 10.88
CA GLU A 201 14.83 16.56 9.74
C GLU A 201 14.20 16.19 8.39
N GLU A 202 13.45 15.08 8.29
CA GLU A 202 12.80 14.68 7.04
C GLU A 202 11.51 15.45 6.72
N THR A 203 10.82 16.05 7.71
CA THR A 203 9.65 16.91 7.43
C THR A 203 10.01 18.29 6.88
N MET A 204 11.27 18.73 6.98
CA MET A 204 11.77 19.91 6.25
C MET A 204 12.73 19.57 5.08
N SER A 205 13.19 18.31 4.98
CA SER A 205 13.99 17.83 3.83
C SER A 205 13.18 16.95 2.86
N ALA A 206 11.91 16.64 3.15
CA ALA A 206 10.99 15.92 2.25
C ALA A 206 10.61 16.71 0.98
N VAL A 207 11.33 17.79 0.69
CA VAL A 207 11.25 18.51 -0.60
C VAL A 207 11.94 17.77 -1.74
N ASN A 208 12.59 16.58 -1.49
CA ASN A 208 13.29 15.85 -2.54
C ASN A 208 13.06 14.33 -2.61
N GLN A 209 12.07 13.74 -1.91
CA GLN A 209 11.58 12.43 -2.34
C GLN A 209 10.57 12.64 -3.47
N GLU A 210 10.97 12.30 -4.66
CA GLU A 210 10.10 12.32 -5.84
C GLU A 210 8.90 11.41 -5.57
N THR A 211 7.75 12.03 -5.27
CA THR A 211 6.49 11.29 -5.07
C THR A 211 5.90 11.00 -6.44
N LEU A 212 5.14 9.91 -6.57
CA LEU A 212 4.47 9.57 -7.83
C LEU A 212 3.39 10.61 -8.24
N LYS A 213 2.92 11.45 -7.29
CA LYS A 213 1.81 12.40 -7.49
C LYS A 213 1.97 13.32 -8.70
N PRO A 214 3.10 14.02 -8.94
CA PRO A 214 3.21 14.93 -10.09
C PRO A 214 3.06 14.20 -11.43
N PHE A 215 3.64 13.02 -11.53
CA PHE A 215 3.58 12.19 -12.73
C PHE A 215 2.18 11.61 -12.93
N LEU A 216 1.54 11.18 -11.83
CA LEU A 216 0.16 10.70 -11.84
C LEU A 216 -0.81 11.79 -12.30
N THR A 217 -0.70 13.01 -11.78
CA THR A 217 -1.54 14.16 -12.20
C THR A 217 -1.40 14.39 -13.71
N LYS A 218 -0.17 14.41 -14.23
CA LYS A 218 0.11 14.63 -15.64
C LYS A 218 -0.54 13.55 -16.53
N ILE A 219 -0.46 12.27 -16.12
CA ILE A 219 -1.08 11.15 -16.82
C ILE A 219 -2.61 11.21 -16.79
N VAL A 220 -3.20 11.52 -15.62
CA VAL A 220 -4.67 11.62 -15.47
C VAL A 220 -5.26 12.77 -16.29
N GLU A 221 -4.50 13.84 -16.53
CA GLU A 221 -4.87 14.95 -17.39
C GLU A 221 -4.71 14.62 -18.90
N GLY A 222 -4.31 13.39 -19.24
CA GLY A 222 -4.13 12.94 -20.62
C GLY A 222 -2.81 13.37 -21.25
N ASN A 223 -1.84 13.82 -20.46
CA ASN A 223 -0.51 14.20 -20.93
C ASN A 223 0.47 13.03 -20.83
N HIS A 224 1.52 13.07 -21.66
CA HIS A 224 2.61 12.10 -21.63
C HIS A 224 3.79 12.59 -20.78
N LEU A 225 4.56 11.63 -20.25
CA LEU A 225 5.79 11.90 -19.53
C LEU A 225 6.96 12.01 -20.52
N THR A 226 7.92 12.86 -20.21
CA THR A 226 9.24 12.79 -20.84
C THR A 226 9.97 11.55 -20.36
N GLU A 227 11.04 11.14 -21.05
CA GLU A 227 11.88 10.00 -20.63
C GLU A 227 12.41 10.16 -19.20
N GLU A 228 12.84 11.38 -18.82
CA GLU A 228 13.33 11.66 -17.47
C GLU A 228 12.22 11.57 -16.42
N GLU A 229 11.03 12.12 -16.70
CA GLU A 229 9.87 12.00 -15.79
C GLU A 229 9.42 10.55 -15.64
N ALA A 230 9.42 9.79 -16.74
CA ALA A 230 9.10 8.36 -16.72
C ALA A 230 10.13 7.57 -15.89
N TYR A 231 11.43 7.88 -16.03
CA TYR A 231 12.47 7.31 -15.19
C TYR A 231 12.17 7.56 -13.70
N LYS A 232 11.92 8.81 -13.32
CA LYS A 232 11.63 9.20 -11.91
C LYS A 232 10.36 8.55 -11.38
N ALA A 233 9.31 8.50 -12.17
CA ALA A 233 8.06 7.85 -11.79
C ALA A 233 8.26 6.35 -11.53
N MET A 234 8.97 5.66 -12.41
CA MET A 234 9.25 4.23 -12.25
C MET A 234 10.22 3.99 -11.09
N ASP A 235 11.22 4.86 -10.89
CA ASP A 235 12.13 4.76 -9.74
C ASP A 235 11.37 4.89 -8.42
N CYS A 236 10.42 5.81 -8.33
CA CYS A 236 9.52 5.96 -7.18
C CYS A 236 8.75 4.66 -6.91
N ILE A 237 8.15 4.03 -7.93
CA ILE A 237 7.43 2.76 -7.82
C ILE A 237 8.37 1.63 -7.37
N MET A 238 9.50 1.48 -8.05
CA MET A 238 10.44 0.37 -7.83
C MET A 238 11.28 0.53 -6.55
N SER A 239 11.22 1.69 -5.90
CA SER A 239 11.80 1.95 -4.57
C SER A 239 10.78 1.81 -3.43
N GLY A 240 9.50 1.53 -3.75
CA GLY A 240 8.43 1.41 -2.75
C GLY A 240 7.92 2.74 -2.21
N ASN A 241 8.16 3.85 -2.92
CA ASN A 241 7.75 5.20 -2.52
C ASN A 241 6.37 5.60 -3.08
N ALA A 242 5.67 4.66 -3.72
CA ALA A 242 4.32 4.87 -4.24
C ALA A 242 3.32 3.94 -3.52
N THR A 243 2.13 4.45 -3.22
CA THR A 243 1.05 3.61 -2.67
C THR A 243 0.43 2.73 -3.75
N ASP A 244 -0.23 1.64 -3.36
CA ASP A 244 -0.94 0.75 -4.28
C ASP A 244 -1.98 1.50 -5.12
N ALA A 245 -2.72 2.43 -4.49
CA ALA A 245 -3.69 3.28 -5.18
C ALA A 245 -3.03 4.19 -6.22
N GLN A 246 -1.89 4.81 -5.90
CA GLN A 246 -1.13 5.63 -6.84
C GLN A 246 -0.59 4.80 -8.00
N MET A 247 -0.01 3.63 -7.70
CA MET A 247 0.48 2.70 -8.74
C MET A 247 -0.66 2.21 -9.63
N GLY A 248 -1.78 1.79 -9.05
CA GLY A 248 -2.95 1.33 -9.79
C GLY A 248 -3.49 2.40 -10.72
N SER A 249 -3.66 3.63 -10.22
CA SER A 249 -4.13 4.77 -11.02
C SER A 249 -3.12 5.15 -12.11
N PHE A 250 -1.82 5.15 -11.81
CA PHE A 250 -0.76 5.47 -12.74
C PHE A 250 -0.68 4.46 -13.89
N LEU A 251 -0.67 3.16 -13.57
CA LEU A 251 -0.62 2.09 -14.57
C LEU A 251 -1.87 2.07 -15.46
N THR A 252 -3.04 2.34 -14.87
CA THR A 252 -4.29 2.44 -15.63
C THR A 252 -4.30 3.67 -16.51
N GLY A 253 -3.89 4.82 -16.02
CA GLY A 253 -3.81 6.06 -16.77
C GLY A 253 -2.83 5.94 -17.96
N LEU A 254 -1.63 5.39 -17.75
CA LEU A 254 -0.67 5.10 -18.82
C LEU A 254 -1.31 4.23 -19.91
N ARG A 255 -1.99 3.16 -19.51
CA ARG A 255 -2.67 2.24 -20.42
C ARG A 255 -3.75 2.95 -21.24
N MET A 256 -4.51 3.88 -20.62
CA MET A 256 -5.56 4.64 -21.32
C MET A 256 -5.00 5.67 -22.28
N ASN A 257 -3.87 6.29 -21.94
CA ASN A 257 -3.20 7.29 -22.77
C ASN A 257 -2.37 6.69 -23.91
N HIS A 258 -2.13 5.37 -23.89
CA HIS A 258 -1.20 4.66 -24.78
C HIS A 258 0.25 5.13 -24.58
N GLU A 259 1.07 4.27 -23.95
CA GLU A 259 2.46 4.55 -23.59
C GLU A 259 3.31 4.97 -24.81
N THR A 260 4.10 6.03 -24.66
CA THR A 260 5.02 6.50 -25.69
C THR A 260 6.38 5.78 -25.65
N PRO A 261 7.17 5.80 -26.73
CA PRO A 261 8.54 5.28 -26.72
C PRO A 261 9.44 5.90 -25.64
N GLU A 262 9.27 7.21 -25.36
CA GLU A 262 10.01 7.94 -24.33
C GLU A 262 9.68 7.42 -22.95
N GLU A 263 8.38 7.22 -22.65
CA GLU A 263 7.91 6.64 -21.39
C GLU A 263 8.44 5.22 -21.19
N ILE A 264 8.31 4.37 -22.21
CA ILE A 264 8.81 2.99 -22.17
C ILE A 264 10.33 2.96 -21.96
N THR A 265 11.08 3.86 -22.61
CA THR A 265 12.53 3.97 -22.47
C THR A 265 12.92 4.34 -21.04
N GLY A 266 12.28 5.37 -20.47
CA GLY A 266 12.51 5.78 -19.09
C GLY A 266 12.25 4.65 -18.10
N PHE A 267 11.14 3.95 -18.25
CA PHE A 267 10.77 2.81 -17.41
C PHE A 267 11.76 1.64 -17.53
N ALA A 268 12.16 1.29 -18.74
CA ALA A 268 13.11 0.20 -19.00
C ALA A 268 14.49 0.50 -18.38
N LYS A 269 14.96 1.74 -18.43
CA LYS A 269 16.21 2.17 -17.80
C LYS A 269 16.22 1.93 -16.30
N VAL A 270 15.11 2.23 -15.59
CA VAL A 270 14.99 1.94 -14.15
C VAL A 270 15.00 0.45 -13.87
N MET A 271 14.22 -0.32 -14.64
CA MET A 271 14.18 -1.78 -14.50
C MET A 271 15.58 -2.40 -14.61
N ARG A 272 16.37 -1.95 -15.59
CA ARG A 272 17.76 -2.40 -15.78
C ARG A 272 18.67 -1.92 -14.64
N ALA A 273 18.57 -0.67 -14.22
CA ALA A 273 19.39 -0.11 -13.15
C ALA A 273 19.16 -0.81 -11.79
N LYS A 274 17.96 -1.32 -11.54
CA LYS A 274 17.60 -2.02 -10.28
C LYS A 274 17.66 -3.55 -10.39
N ALA A 275 18.04 -4.09 -11.55
CA ALA A 275 18.19 -5.53 -11.72
C ALA A 275 19.44 -6.05 -11.01
N ALA A 276 19.35 -7.27 -10.48
CA ALA A 276 20.52 -8.05 -10.08
C ALA A 276 21.19 -8.57 -11.36
N ILE A 277 22.18 -7.82 -11.84
CA ILE A 277 22.84 -8.02 -13.14
C ILE A 277 23.73 -9.25 -13.10
N VAL A 278 23.69 -10.05 -14.16
CA VAL A 278 24.65 -11.14 -14.38
C VAL A 278 26.05 -10.54 -14.56
N PRO A 279 27.06 -10.96 -13.76
CA PRO A 279 28.40 -10.38 -13.83
C PRO A 279 29.03 -10.53 -15.23
N GLU A 280 29.82 -9.54 -15.62
CA GLU A 280 30.52 -9.43 -16.90
C GLU A 280 29.60 -9.38 -18.13
N GLU A 281 30.03 -8.63 -19.15
CA GLU A 281 29.34 -8.59 -20.43
C GLU A 281 29.35 -9.96 -21.10
N THR A 282 28.16 -10.40 -21.51
CA THR A 282 27.98 -11.69 -22.15
C THR A 282 27.36 -11.49 -23.52
N GLU A 283 28.08 -11.88 -24.58
CA GLU A 283 27.48 -11.99 -25.91
C GLU A 283 26.49 -13.15 -25.88
N ALA A 284 25.24 -12.84 -25.55
CA ALA A 284 24.16 -13.80 -25.49
C ALA A 284 22.91 -13.25 -26.15
N ILE A 285 22.05 -14.16 -26.61
CA ILE A 285 20.76 -13.84 -27.21
C ILE A 285 19.68 -13.98 -26.15
N ASP A 286 18.76 -13.01 -26.05
CA ASP A 286 17.50 -13.18 -25.34
C ASP A 286 16.38 -13.56 -26.31
N ILE A 287 15.59 -14.57 -25.96
CA ILE A 287 14.43 -14.99 -26.73
C ILE A 287 13.22 -14.90 -25.83
N VAL A 288 12.59 -13.74 -25.88
CA VAL A 288 11.47 -13.43 -25.01
C VAL A 288 10.35 -12.74 -25.80
N GLY A 289 9.11 -13.10 -25.50
CA GLY A 289 7.93 -12.39 -25.96
C GLY A 289 7.32 -11.57 -24.85
N THR A 290 6.49 -10.59 -25.20
CA THR A 290 5.74 -9.76 -24.23
C THR A 290 4.72 -10.59 -23.44
N GLY A 291 4.34 -11.78 -23.93
CA GLY A 291 3.28 -12.61 -23.36
C GLY A 291 1.88 -12.02 -23.54
N GLY A 292 0.86 -12.79 -23.17
CA GLY A 292 -0.52 -12.32 -23.17
C GLY A 292 -1.12 -11.98 -24.53
N ASP A 293 -0.59 -12.59 -25.60
CA ASP A 293 -1.08 -12.45 -26.98
C ASP A 293 -2.34 -13.29 -27.26
N LEU A 294 -2.75 -14.11 -26.28
CA LEU A 294 -3.91 -15.02 -26.35
C LEU A 294 -3.83 -16.05 -27.49
N ALA A 295 -2.64 -16.23 -28.09
CA ALA A 295 -2.46 -17.15 -29.21
C ALA A 295 -2.59 -18.63 -28.82
N ASN A 296 -2.51 -18.94 -27.52
CA ASN A 296 -2.58 -20.32 -26.99
C ASN A 296 -1.61 -21.30 -27.67
N SER A 297 -0.48 -20.79 -28.15
CA SER A 297 0.57 -21.61 -28.74
C SER A 297 1.37 -22.35 -27.66
N PHE A 298 2.16 -23.38 -28.05
CA PHE A 298 3.15 -23.96 -27.15
C PHE A 298 4.27 -22.93 -26.84
N ASN A 299 5.14 -23.24 -25.87
CA ASN A 299 6.23 -22.35 -25.45
C ASN A 299 7.33 -22.22 -26.53
N ILE A 300 7.02 -21.50 -27.62
CA ILE A 300 7.90 -21.33 -28.78
C ILE A 300 9.25 -20.74 -28.35
N SER A 301 9.25 -19.62 -27.61
CA SER A 301 10.50 -18.96 -27.18
C SER A 301 11.37 -19.87 -26.29
N THR A 302 10.78 -20.69 -25.40
CA THR A 302 11.53 -21.62 -24.57
C THR A 302 12.12 -22.75 -25.39
N THR A 303 11.36 -23.29 -26.33
CA THR A 303 11.85 -24.34 -27.24
C THR A 303 12.97 -23.80 -28.14
N SER A 304 12.81 -22.61 -28.71
CA SER A 304 13.82 -21.96 -29.54
C SER A 304 15.13 -21.69 -28.80
N ALA A 305 15.07 -21.39 -27.49
CA ALA A 305 16.25 -21.21 -26.67
C ALA A 305 17.18 -22.44 -26.67
N PHE A 306 16.60 -23.65 -26.54
CA PHE A 306 17.38 -24.88 -26.63
C PHE A 306 17.98 -25.14 -28.02
N VAL A 307 17.22 -24.84 -29.09
CA VAL A 307 17.70 -25.01 -30.46
C VAL A 307 18.88 -24.09 -30.76
N ILE A 308 18.77 -22.83 -30.33
CA ILE A 308 19.82 -21.80 -30.53
C ILE A 308 21.07 -22.14 -29.72
N ALA A 309 20.92 -22.56 -28.48
CA ALA A 309 22.04 -23.03 -27.65
C ALA A 309 22.74 -24.25 -28.29
N ALA A 310 21.97 -25.21 -28.78
CA ALA A 310 22.50 -26.38 -29.48
C ALA A 310 23.21 -26.02 -30.82
N ALA A 311 22.85 -24.91 -31.44
CA ALA A 311 23.54 -24.37 -32.62
C ALA A 311 24.83 -23.60 -32.27
N GLY A 312 25.17 -23.47 -30.98
CA GLY A 312 26.43 -22.87 -30.51
C GLY A 312 26.37 -21.39 -30.11
N ALA A 313 25.21 -20.76 -30.14
CA ALA A 313 25.06 -19.42 -29.61
C ALA A 313 24.71 -19.44 -28.11
N LYS A 314 25.26 -18.49 -27.33
CA LYS A 314 24.87 -18.35 -25.92
C LYS A 314 23.44 -17.78 -25.80
N VAL A 315 22.63 -18.34 -24.90
CA VAL A 315 21.25 -17.92 -24.65
C VAL A 315 21.05 -17.50 -23.20
N ALA A 316 20.80 -16.23 -22.96
CA ALA A 316 20.44 -15.68 -21.65
C ALA A 316 18.93 -15.39 -21.63
N LYS A 317 18.12 -16.42 -21.45
CA LYS A 317 16.67 -16.29 -21.56
C LYS A 317 16.07 -15.66 -20.32
N HIS A 318 15.59 -14.43 -20.45
CA HIS A 318 14.77 -13.79 -19.42
C HIS A 318 13.33 -14.29 -19.45
N GLY A 319 12.72 -14.53 -18.30
CA GLY A 319 11.36 -15.03 -18.25
C GLY A 319 10.74 -15.12 -16.86
N ASN A 320 9.45 -15.42 -16.82
CA ASN A 320 8.67 -15.54 -15.60
C ASN A 320 7.72 -16.75 -15.69
N ARG A 321 6.98 -16.99 -14.58
CA ARG A 321 5.82 -17.90 -14.57
C ARG A 321 4.69 -17.32 -15.40
N SER A 322 3.75 -18.18 -15.79
CA SER A 322 2.54 -17.77 -16.48
C SER A 322 1.68 -16.83 -15.60
N VAL A 323 1.13 -15.78 -16.22
CA VAL A 323 0.13 -14.91 -15.59
C VAL A 323 -1.26 -15.15 -16.20
N SER A 324 -1.32 -15.38 -17.51
CA SER A 324 -2.60 -15.50 -18.26
C SER A 324 -2.69 -16.78 -19.12
N SER A 325 -1.59 -17.48 -19.35
CA SER A 325 -1.54 -18.73 -20.10
C SER A 325 -1.53 -19.96 -19.17
N LYS A 326 -1.74 -21.16 -19.73
CA LYS A 326 -1.71 -22.41 -18.97
C LYS A 326 -0.31 -22.82 -18.50
N SER A 327 0.75 -22.27 -19.11
CA SER A 327 2.14 -22.64 -18.80
C SER A 327 3.08 -21.55 -19.28
N GLY A 328 3.88 -20.97 -18.38
CA GLY A 328 4.93 -20.00 -18.69
C GLY A 328 6.28 -20.68 -18.94
N ALA A 329 7.30 -19.86 -19.25
CA ALA A 329 8.65 -20.36 -19.49
C ALA A 329 9.25 -21.05 -18.25
N ALA A 330 9.10 -20.43 -17.08
CA ALA A 330 9.57 -20.99 -15.82
C ALA A 330 8.88 -22.32 -15.48
N ASP A 331 7.56 -22.41 -15.71
CA ASP A 331 6.77 -23.59 -15.39
C ASP A 331 7.22 -24.81 -16.21
N VAL A 332 7.51 -24.62 -17.50
CA VAL A 332 8.04 -25.70 -18.37
C VAL A 332 9.43 -26.12 -17.95
N LEU A 333 10.34 -25.19 -17.69
CA LEU A 333 11.72 -25.51 -17.31
C LEU A 333 11.77 -26.25 -15.98
N GLU A 334 10.96 -25.85 -15.01
CA GLU A 334 10.84 -26.51 -13.71
C GLU A 334 10.28 -27.94 -13.86
N ALA A 335 9.25 -28.12 -14.71
CA ALA A 335 8.70 -29.44 -15.03
C ALA A 335 9.71 -30.35 -15.75
N LEU A 336 10.67 -29.80 -16.47
CA LEU A 336 11.80 -30.51 -17.08
C LEU A 336 12.95 -30.79 -16.09
N GLY A 337 12.82 -30.34 -14.82
CA GLY A 337 13.82 -30.58 -13.78
C GLY A 337 14.93 -29.49 -13.72
N ALA A 338 14.79 -28.37 -14.44
CA ALA A 338 15.77 -27.29 -14.38
C ALA A 338 15.60 -26.45 -13.09
N LYS A 339 16.72 -26.06 -12.47
CA LYS A 339 16.74 -25.09 -11.36
C LYS A 339 16.52 -23.68 -11.94
N ILE A 340 15.36 -23.08 -11.69
CA ILE A 340 14.99 -21.78 -12.27
C ILE A 340 15.49 -20.58 -11.45
N GLY A 341 15.68 -20.71 -10.12
CA GLY A 341 16.08 -19.65 -9.20
C GLY A 341 17.60 -19.52 -9.06
N LEU A 342 18.32 -19.37 -10.17
CA LEU A 342 19.77 -19.15 -10.15
C LEU A 342 20.10 -17.74 -9.68
N THR A 343 21.18 -17.59 -8.88
CA THR A 343 21.75 -16.28 -8.59
C THR A 343 22.43 -15.69 -9.84
N PRO A 344 22.77 -14.39 -9.86
CA PRO A 344 23.53 -13.82 -10.99
C PRO A 344 24.83 -14.56 -11.30
N GLU A 345 25.58 -14.98 -10.28
CA GLU A 345 26.84 -15.73 -10.41
C GLU A 345 26.61 -17.16 -10.93
N GLU A 346 25.59 -17.84 -10.42
CA GLU A 346 25.20 -19.17 -10.92
C GLU A 346 24.72 -19.09 -12.38
N SER A 347 23.99 -18.00 -12.74
CA SER A 347 23.54 -17.74 -14.10
C SER A 347 24.72 -17.55 -15.05
N LYS A 348 25.73 -16.76 -14.63
CA LYS A 348 26.96 -16.57 -15.41
C LYS A 348 27.68 -17.88 -15.65
N LYS A 349 27.87 -18.66 -14.58
CA LYS A 349 28.50 -19.99 -14.69
C LYS A 349 27.75 -20.91 -15.65
N CYS A 350 26.42 -20.92 -15.58
CA CYS A 350 25.57 -21.70 -16.49
C CYS A 350 25.74 -21.27 -17.95
N LEU A 351 25.80 -19.94 -18.21
CA LEU A 351 26.06 -19.41 -19.55
C LEU A 351 27.43 -19.80 -20.10
N ASP A 352 28.46 -19.84 -19.25
CA ASP A 352 29.83 -20.17 -19.68
C ASP A 352 30.03 -21.68 -19.89
N GLU A 353 29.45 -22.53 -19.03
CA GLU A 353 29.67 -23.97 -19.09
C GLU A 353 28.69 -24.69 -20.02
N VAL A 354 27.42 -24.20 -20.08
CA VAL A 354 26.32 -24.90 -20.80
C VAL A 354 25.90 -24.12 -22.05
N GLY A 355 26.23 -22.83 -22.15
CA GLY A 355 25.81 -21.97 -23.25
C GLY A 355 24.37 -21.47 -23.14
N ALA A 356 23.63 -21.80 -22.08
CA ALA A 356 22.26 -21.35 -21.87
C ALA A 356 21.97 -21.18 -20.38
N ALA A 357 21.29 -20.07 -20.01
CA ALA A 357 20.77 -19.87 -18.65
C ALA A 357 19.37 -19.27 -18.68
N PHE A 358 18.56 -19.64 -17.69
CA PHE A 358 17.26 -19.04 -17.47
C PHE A 358 17.35 -17.98 -16.37
N LEU A 359 17.10 -16.72 -16.74
CA LEU A 359 17.12 -15.58 -15.83
C LEU A 359 15.72 -15.33 -15.31
N PHE A 360 15.43 -15.90 -14.14
CA PHE A 360 14.10 -15.82 -13.56
C PHE A 360 13.81 -14.42 -13.04
N ALA A 361 12.75 -13.78 -13.55
CA ALA A 361 12.43 -12.38 -13.23
C ALA A 361 12.27 -12.12 -11.73
N GLN A 362 11.73 -13.07 -10.95
CA GLN A 362 11.58 -12.89 -9.50
C GLN A 362 12.92 -12.87 -8.75
N THR A 363 13.93 -13.57 -9.25
CA THR A 363 15.28 -13.56 -8.66
C THR A 363 16.03 -12.29 -9.03
N HIS A 364 15.95 -11.87 -10.29
CA HIS A 364 16.75 -10.77 -10.81
C HIS A 364 16.11 -9.38 -10.63
N HIS A 365 14.79 -9.28 -10.50
CA HIS A 365 14.07 -8.02 -10.32
C HIS A 365 13.38 -7.96 -8.95
N GLY A 366 14.16 -7.99 -7.87
CA GLY A 366 13.64 -7.96 -6.50
C GLY A 366 12.73 -6.76 -6.19
N SER A 367 12.92 -5.63 -6.87
CA SER A 367 12.08 -4.44 -6.75
C SER A 367 10.64 -4.63 -7.26
N MET A 368 10.39 -5.66 -8.07
CA MET A 368 9.04 -6.02 -8.51
C MET A 368 8.10 -6.43 -7.37
N LYS A 369 8.63 -6.72 -6.19
CA LYS A 369 7.83 -6.97 -4.97
C LYS A 369 6.88 -5.82 -4.66
N TYR A 370 7.20 -4.59 -5.03
CA TYR A 370 6.36 -3.42 -4.81
C TYR A 370 5.23 -3.31 -5.84
N ALA A 371 5.50 -3.58 -7.11
CA ALA A 371 4.51 -3.48 -8.19
C ALA A 371 3.70 -4.76 -8.44
N GLY A 372 4.25 -5.92 -8.06
CA GLY A 372 3.65 -7.25 -8.31
C GLY A 372 2.23 -7.40 -7.76
N PRO A 373 1.98 -7.12 -6.47
CA PRO A 373 0.65 -7.21 -5.87
C PRO A 373 -0.38 -6.32 -6.57
N VAL A 374 -0.02 -5.07 -6.89
CA VAL A 374 -0.91 -4.13 -7.58
C VAL A 374 -1.27 -4.62 -8.97
N ARG A 375 -0.29 -5.13 -9.73
CA ARG A 375 -0.53 -5.72 -11.05
C ARG A 375 -1.47 -6.92 -11.00
N ALA A 376 -1.33 -7.77 -9.99
CA ALA A 376 -2.21 -8.93 -9.79
C ALA A 376 -3.65 -8.49 -9.50
N GLN A 377 -3.83 -7.46 -8.67
CA GLN A 377 -5.14 -6.92 -8.32
C GLN A 377 -5.80 -6.19 -9.50
N LEU A 378 -5.04 -5.46 -10.31
CA LEU A 378 -5.54 -4.79 -11.51
C LEU A 378 -6.12 -5.77 -12.54
N GLY A 379 -5.52 -6.96 -12.69
CA GLY A 379 -5.99 -7.99 -13.60
C GLY A 379 -5.96 -7.62 -15.10
N VAL A 380 -5.36 -6.49 -15.46
CA VAL A 380 -5.25 -6.01 -16.84
C VAL A 380 -3.80 -5.86 -17.29
N ARG A 381 -3.57 -5.83 -18.60
CA ARG A 381 -2.24 -5.54 -19.14
C ARG A 381 -1.81 -4.12 -18.79
N SER A 382 -0.55 -3.95 -18.42
CA SER A 382 0.08 -2.67 -18.11
C SER A 382 1.44 -2.58 -18.81
N VAL A 383 2.10 -1.44 -18.72
CA VAL A 383 3.45 -1.21 -19.27
C VAL A 383 4.45 -2.30 -18.86
N PHE A 384 4.32 -2.89 -17.69
CA PHE A 384 5.19 -4.00 -17.24
C PHE A 384 5.16 -5.24 -18.17
N ASN A 385 4.12 -5.41 -18.98
CA ASN A 385 4.07 -6.49 -19.96
C ASN A 385 4.99 -6.22 -21.16
N ILE A 386 5.30 -4.94 -21.41
CA ILE A 386 6.21 -4.51 -22.49
C ILE A 386 7.65 -4.46 -21.96
N LEU A 387 7.84 -4.11 -20.69
CA LEU A 387 9.16 -3.90 -20.09
C LEU A 387 9.96 -5.20 -19.91
N GLY A 388 9.30 -6.36 -19.75
CA GLY A 388 9.97 -7.64 -19.55
C GLY A 388 11.07 -7.93 -20.58
N PRO A 389 10.79 -7.87 -21.89
CA PRO A 389 11.78 -8.05 -22.96
C PRO A 389 12.90 -7.00 -22.96
N LEU A 390 12.65 -5.81 -22.43
CA LEU A 390 13.60 -4.68 -22.45
C LEU A 390 14.52 -4.64 -21.22
N ALA A 391 14.31 -5.52 -20.26
CA ALA A 391 14.96 -5.47 -18.95
C ALA A 391 15.74 -6.75 -18.63
N ASN A 392 16.34 -7.41 -19.62
CA ASN A 392 17.14 -8.60 -19.41
C ASN A 392 18.35 -8.32 -18.50
N PRO A 393 18.52 -9.09 -17.38
CA PRO A 393 19.62 -8.89 -16.43
C PRO A 393 21.02 -9.21 -16.96
N ALA A 394 21.14 -9.96 -18.06
CA ALA A 394 22.41 -10.21 -18.74
C ALA A 394 22.83 -9.06 -19.68
N MET A 395 22.03 -7.98 -19.74
CA MET A 395 22.28 -6.80 -20.56
C MET A 395 22.55 -7.15 -22.05
N THR A 396 21.87 -8.19 -22.55
CA THR A 396 22.05 -8.69 -23.92
C THR A 396 21.81 -7.59 -24.97
N ASN A 397 22.58 -7.64 -26.05
CA ASN A 397 22.48 -6.72 -27.19
C ASN A 397 21.60 -7.29 -28.32
N TYR A 398 21.17 -8.56 -28.22
CA TYR A 398 20.43 -9.27 -29.25
C TYR A 398 19.22 -10.00 -28.66
#